data_2d3bfa76c6d329aee83a83e387695435
#
_entry.id   2d3bfa76c6d329aee83a83e387695435
#
_cell.length_a   1.000
_cell.length_b   1.000
_cell.length_c   1.000
_cell.angle_alpha   90.00
_cell.angle_beta   90.00
_cell.angle_gamma   90.00
#
_symmetry.space_group_name_H-M   'P 1'
#
loop_
_entity.id
_entity.type
_entity.pdbx_description
1 polymer ?
#
loop_
_entity_poly.entity_id
_entity_poly.type
_entity_poly.pdbx_seq_one_letter_code
_entity_poly.pdbx_strand_id
1 'polypeptide(L)'
;MKRLLIVYNPRSSRAEDVRAEVLDKAKNLPGMMVGKYEIEKTDVDQNAKKFAKILKDGDMVLSAGGDATGVIAINGIIESGKDATLAVLPYGNFNDLARTLGTEKFEEAFDEGRKIKKLYPLEIIAEGKHVRYATCYVTMGMTAEAVKLYDTPKVRKKLKTRIGRAIGSYTELAGWYFKNRRGRVFIPEFKLNGVLQDKRTSDYAAVNGKSMARVMKGGDDWLDSKRFRSETDRLANFWRLFKLMSKSILARVPGSETTGDVLEFVEPSRVEVQAEGESLVFDKVQKIEIRKGAKCLKVITKN
;
A
#
# COMPACT_ATOMS: atom_id res chain seq x y z
N MET A 1 22.08 -16.93 17.49
CA MET A 1 22.42 -15.67 16.81
C MET A 1 21.20 -15.18 16.07
N LYS A 2 20.78 -13.93 16.26
CA LYS A 2 19.62 -13.36 15.56
C LYS A 2 19.98 -13.12 14.09
N ARG A 3 19.04 -13.35 13.16
CA ARG A 3 19.26 -13.12 11.73
C ARG A 3 18.49 -11.89 11.27
N LEU A 4 19.17 -10.99 10.54
CA LEU A 4 18.60 -9.85 9.86
C LEU A 4 18.58 -10.14 8.35
N LEU A 5 17.40 -10.09 7.72
CA LEU A 5 17.24 -10.19 6.27
C LEU A 5 16.84 -8.83 5.71
N ILE A 6 17.67 -8.26 4.84
CA ILE A 6 17.39 -6.97 4.19
C ILE A 6 16.81 -7.24 2.80
N VAL A 7 15.58 -6.75 2.59
CA VAL A 7 14.88 -6.85 1.30
C VAL A 7 14.99 -5.50 0.60
N TYR A 8 15.53 -5.47 -0.61
CA TYR A 8 15.66 -4.24 -1.38
C TYR A 8 15.66 -4.48 -2.89
N ASN A 9 15.36 -3.44 -3.66
CA ASN A 9 15.43 -3.49 -5.11
C ASN A 9 16.74 -2.86 -5.61
N PRO A 10 17.69 -3.66 -6.12
CA PRO A 10 18.98 -3.14 -6.58
C PRO A 10 18.89 -2.25 -7.83
N ARG A 11 17.73 -2.21 -8.49
CA ARG A 11 17.44 -1.39 -9.67
C ARG A 11 16.65 -0.12 -9.34
N SER A 12 16.34 0.13 -8.07
CA SER A 12 15.64 1.35 -7.68
C SER A 12 16.54 2.57 -7.84
N SER A 13 15.95 3.75 -8.04
CA SER A 13 16.69 5.02 -8.12
C SER A 13 17.44 5.37 -6.84
N ARG A 14 17.17 4.69 -5.74
CA ARG A 14 17.81 4.88 -4.42
C ARG A 14 18.57 3.65 -3.96
N ALA A 15 18.94 2.74 -4.87
CA ALA A 15 19.68 1.52 -4.52
C ALA A 15 21.04 1.83 -3.89
N GLU A 16 21.72 2.88 -4.34
CA GLU A 16 23.01 3.30 -3.76
C GLU A 16 22.84 3.83 -2.33
N ASP A 17 21.77 4.60 -2.06
CA ASP A 17 21.46 5.07 -0.70
C ASP A 17 21.24 3.84 0.22
N VAL A 18 20.51 2.83 -0.25
CA VAL A 18 20.28 1.59 0.51
C VAL A 18 21.59 0.86 0.79
N ARG A 19 22.52 0.81 -0.16
CA ARG A 19 23.84 0.19 0.04
C ARG A 19 24.62 0.92 1.12
N ALA A 20 24.76 2.22 1.00
CA ALA A 20 25.56 3.04 1.92
C ALA A 20 24.93 3.16 3.32
N GLU A 21 23.63 3.41 3.39
CA GLU A 21 22.98 3.74 4.65
C GLU A 21 22.41 2.51 5.38
N VAL A 22 22.15 1.40 4.68
CA VAL A 22 21.52 0.22 5.25
C VAL A 22 22.47 -0.98 5.24
N LEU A 23 22.94 -1.41 4.06
CA LEU A 23 23.74 -2.64 3.96
C LEU A 23 25.10 -2.49 4.66
N ASP A 24 25.77 -1.34 4.50
CA ASP A 24 27.07 -1.14 5.14
C ASP A 24 26.96 -0.97 6.66
N LYS A 25 25.94 -0.28 7.15
CA LYS A 25 25.67 -0.21 8.60
C LYS A 25 25.29 -1.55 9.19
N ALA A 26 24.48 -2.35 8.48
CA ALA A 26 24.04 -3.65 8.94
C ALA A 26 25.20 -4.63 9.15
N LYS A 27 26.26 -4.56 8.34
CA LYS A 27 27.47 -5.41 8.50
C LYS A 27 28.13 -5.25 9.89
N ASN A 28 27.96 -4.08 10.48
CA ASN A 28 28.58 -3.73 11.77
C ASN A 28 27.65 -3.97 12.97
N LEU A 29 26.45 -4.57 12.78
CA LEU A 29 25.55 -4.88 13.89
C LEU A 29 26.10 -6.05 14.73
N PRO A 30 26.38 -5.83 16.03
CA PRO A 30 26.93 -6.88 16.88
C PRO A 30 25.89 -8.00 17.09
N GLY A 31 26.36 -9.24 17.03
CA GLY A 31 25.56 -10.43 17.35
C GLY A 31 24.47 -10.77 16.33
N MET A 32 24.46 -10.13 15.16
CA MET A 32 23.51 -10.41 14.08
C MET A 32 24.19 -11.06 12.87
N MET A 33 23.54 -12.07 12.32
CA MET A 33 23.87 -12.61 10.99
C MET A 33 23.08 -11.86 9.95
N VAL A 34 23.75 -11.11 9.07
CA VAL A 34 23.09 -10.30 8.04
C VAL A 34 23.03 -11.05 6.72
N GLY A 35 21.83 -11.21 6.20
CA GLY A 35 21.54 -11.68 4.86
C GLY A 35 20.84 -10.61 4.03
N LYS A 36 20.86 -10.76 2.71
CA LYS A 36 20.13 -9.88 1.79
C LYS A 36 19.25 -10.68 0.85
N TYR A 37 18.09 -10.10 0.49
CA TYR A 37 17.23 -10.54 -0.59
C TYR A 37 17.10 -9.42 -1.61
N GLU A 38 17.65 -9.64 -2.78
CA GLU A 38 17.57 -8.71 -3.91
C GLU A 38 16.33 -9.03 -4.73
N ILE A 39 15.43 -8.04 -4.86
CA ILE A 39 14.22 -8.19 -5.66
C ILE A 39 14.60 -8.42 -7.12
N GLU A 40 14.13 -9.52 -7.69
CA GLU A 40 14.35 -9.87 -9.08
C GLU A 40 13.45 -9.06 -10.03
N LYS A 41 13.78 -9.08 -11.33
CA LYS A 41 12.94 -8.47 -12.38
C LYS A 41 11.73 -9.37 -12.71
N THR A 42 10.89 -9.60 -11.69
CA THR A 42 9.65 -10.36 -11.81
C THR A 42 8.55 -9.56 -11.08
N ASP A 43 7.33 -10.10 -11.08
CA ASP A 43 6.23 -9.46 -10.34
C ASP A 43 6.40 -9.56 -8.82
N VAL A 44 5.55 -8.81 -8.11
CA VAL A 44 5.54 -8.72 -6.64
C VAL A 44 5.28 -10.09 -6.02
N ASP A 45 4.34 -10.86 -6.56
CA ASP A 45 3.91 -12.13 -5.97
C ASP A 45 4.97 -13.22 -6.12
N GLN A 46 5.66 -13.29 -7.26
CA GLN A 46 6.78 -14.22 -7.45
C GLN A 46 7.94 -13.91 -6.50
N ASN A 47 8.27 -12.61 -6.33
CA ASN A 47 9.28 -12.20 -5.35
C ASN A 47 8.86 -12.55 -3.92
N ALA A 48 7.59 -12.35 -3.54
CA ALA A 48 7.10 -12.72 -2.21
C ALA A 48 7.23 -14.23 -1.96
N LYS A 49 6.85 -15.07 -2.92
CA LYS A 49 7.00 -16.54 -2.86
C LYS A 49 8.45 -17.00 -2.73
N LYS A 50 9.36 -16.37 -3.46
CA LYS A 50 10.80 -16.68 -3.35
C LYS A 50 11.35 -16.25 -2.00
N PHE A 51 10.96 -15.06 -1.54
CA PHE A 51 11.35 -14.54 -0.23
C PHE A 51 10.84 -15.43 0.91
N ALA A 52 9.59 -15.90 0.84
CA ALA A 52 8.99 -16.79 1.82
C ALA A 52 9.83 -18.06 2.08
N LYS A 53 10.45 -18.63 1.02
CA LYS A 53 11.24 -19.87 1.11
C LYS A 53 12.52 -19.74 1.93
N ILE A 54 13.07 -18.54 2.08
CA ILE A 54 14.33 -18.31 2.79
C ILE A 54 14.14 -17.85 4.23
N LEU A 55 12.89 -17.52 4.63
CA LEU A 55 12.54 -17.05 5.97
C LEU A 55 12.64 -18.18 7.01
N LYS A 56 13.05 -17.80 8.24
CA LYS A 56 13.11 -18.67 9.41
C LYS A 56 12.41 -18.00 10.60
N ASP A 57 12.00 -18.81 11.57
CA ASP A 57 11.44 -18.30 12.80
C ASP A 57 12.46 -17.44 13.56
N GLY A 58 12.02 -16.32 14.09
CA GLY A 58 12.85 -15.35 14.79
C GLY A 58 13.62 -14.38 13.89
N ASP A 59 13.43 -14.44 12.57
CA ASP A 59 14.06 -13.48 11.66
C ASP A 59 13.56 -12.05 11.92
N MET A 60 14.49 -11.11 11.84
CA MET A 60 14.19 -9.71 11.64
C MET A 60 14.29 -9.40 10.14
N VAL A 61 13.21 -8.91 9.55
CA VAL A 61 13.14 -8.50 8.14
C VAL A 61 13.19 -6.99 8.08
N LEU A 62 14.12 -6.43 7.30
CA LEU A 62 14.20 -5.00 7.04
C LEU A 62 13.89 -4.73 5.57
N SER A 63 12.71 -4.17 5.30
CA SER A 63 12.33 -3.71 3.97
C SER A 63 12.94 -2.34 3.71
N ALA A 64 13.98 -2.27 2.89
CA ALA A 64 14.65 -1.03 2.50
C ALA A 64 14.27 -0.66 1.05
N GLY A 65 13.13 -0.01 0.89
CA GLY A 65 12.60 0.31 -0.44
C GLY A 65 11.35 1.16 -0.41
N GLY A 66 10.56 1.10 -1.49
CA GLY A 66 9.22 1.69 -1.56
C GLY A 66 8.13 0.71 -1.12
N ASP A 67 6.88 1.13 -1.32
CA ASP A 67 5.72 0.35 -0.90
C ASP A 67 5.68 -1.05 -1.52
N ALA A 68 6.04 -1.21 -2.80
CA ALA A 68 6.16 -2.53 -3.44
C ALA A 68 7.15 -3.46 -2.72
N THR A 69 8.28 -2.93 -2.22
CA THR A 69 9.25 -3.71 -1.43
C THR A 69 8.63 -4.15 -0.10
N GLY A 70 7.86 -3.25 0.53
CA GLY A 70 7.08 -3.55 1.74
C GLY A 70 6.05 -4.65 1.50
N VAL A 71 5.31 -4.57 0.40
CA VAL A 71 4.31 -5.57 0.00
C VAL A 71 4.96 -6.95 -0.21
N ILE A 72 6.12 -7.01 -0.88
CA ILE A 72 6.87 -8.27 -1.05
C ILE A 72 7.26 -8.86 0.31
N ALA A 73 7.81 -8.04 1.21
CA ALA A 73 8.21 -8.51 2.54
C ALA A 73 7.03 -9.03 3.36
N ILE A 74 5.91 -8.33 3.37
CA ILE A 74 4.70 -8.70 4.11
C ILE A 74 4.08 -9.98 3.57
N ASN A 75 3.85 -10.06 2.25
CA ASN A 75 3.30 -11.26 1.65
C ASN A 75 4.23 -12.47 1.85
N GLY A 76 5.55 -12.28 1.73
CA GLY A 76 6.51 -13.34 1.97
C GLY A 76 6.51 -13.83 3.43
N ILE A 77 6.43 -12.93 4.43
CA ILE A 77 6.33 -13.31 5.84
C ILE A 77 5.05 -14.10 6.10
N ILE A 78 3.91 -13.61 5.61
CA ILE A 78 2.61 -14.28 5.85
C ILE A 78 2.56 -15.64 5.12
N GLU A 79 3.07 -15.72 3.89
CA GLU A 79 3.10 -16.96 3.11
C GLU A 79 4.04 -18.00 3.73
N SER A 80 5.15 -17.58 4.30
CA SER A 80 6.12 -18.49 4.96
C SER A 80 5.54 -19.15 6.21
N GLY A 81 4.54 -18.52 6.86
CA GLY A 81 4.03 -18.92 8.17
C GLY A 81 5.03 -18.76 9.32
N LYS A 82 6.18 -18.10 9.08
CA LYS A 82 7.25 -17.94 10.06
C LYS A 82 7.02 -16.77 11.00
N ASP A 83 7.47 -16.92 12.25
CA ASP A 83 7.46 -15.83 13.22
C ASP A 83 8.60 -14.86 12.96
N ALA A 84 8.39 -13.93 12.04
CA ALA A 84 9.34 -12.88 11.69
C ALA A 84 8.83 -11.50 12.10
N THR A 85 9.75 -10.58 12.39
CA THR A 85 9.42 -9.19 12.74
C THR A 85 9.87 -8.27 11.60
N LEU A 86 8.97 -7.44 11.08
CA LEU A 86 9.23 -6.52 9.97
C LEU A 86 9.54 -5.11 10.46
N ALA A 87 10.60 -4.53 9.92
CA ALA A 87 10.86 -3.08 9.92
C ALA A 87 10.83 -2.56 8.49
N VAL A 88 10.43 -1.31 8.29
CA VAL A 88 10.32 -0.70 6.96
C VAL A 88 11.02 0.64 6.92
N LEU A 89 11.86 0.88 5.93
CA LEU A 89 12.59 2.12 5.72
C LEU A 89 12.19 2.79 4.39
N PRO A 90 12.11 4.14 4.35
CA PRO A 90 11.50 4.90 3.27
C PRO A 90 12.47 5.20 2.11
N TYR A 91 12.87 4.19 1.34
CA TYR A 91 13.72 4.36 0.15
C TYR A 91 12.95 4.33 -1.18
N GLY A 92 11.64 4.50 -1.14
CA GLY A 92 10.76 4.62 -2.31
C GLY A 92 10.23 6.04 -2.54
N ASN A 93 9.22 6.13 -3.40
CA ASN A 93 8.61 7.42 -3.76
C ASN A 93 7.49 7.84 -2.80
N PHE A 94 6.59 6.94 -2.45
CA PHE A 94 5.44 7.24 -1.58
C PHE A 94 5.75 6.89 -0.13
N ASN A 95 6.24 5.69 0.14
CA ASN A 95 6.63 5.22 1.46
C ASN A 95 5.49 5.29 2.49
N ASP A 96 4.27 4.93 2.07
CA ASP A 96 3.08 5.06 2.89
C ASP A 96 3.13 4.15 4.12
N LEU A 97 3.67 2.94 3.97
CA LEU A 97 3.85 2.01 5.09
C LEU A 97 4.88 2.53 6.10
N ALA A 98 6.06 2.98 5.64
CA ALA A 98 7.09 3.51 6.53
C ALA A 98 6.58 4.73 7.32
N ARG A 99 5.82 5.64 6.66
CA ARG A 99 5.16 6.78 7.34
C ARG A 99 4.14 6.35 8.36
N THR A 100 3.37 5.30 8.06
CA THR A 100 2.37 4.76 8.99
C THR A 100 3.02 4.14 10.21
N LEU A 101 4.15 3.45 10.03
CA LEU A 101 4.94 2.86 11.13
C LEU A 101 5.81 3.89 11.87
N GLY A 102 6.07 5.05 11.26
CA GLY A 102 6.89 6.12 11.83
C GLY A 102 8.39 5.83 11.80
N THR A 103 8.85 4.89 10.98
CA THR A 103 10.26 4.53 10.82
C THR A 103 10.87 5.31 9.65
N GLU A 104 11.93 6.07 9.91
CA GLU A 104 12.58 6.92 8.91
C GLU A 104 14.06 6.55 8.70
N LYS A 105 14.72 6.07 9.76
CA LYS A 105 16.17 5.80 9.76
C LYS A 105 16.47 4.36 10.17
N PHE A 106 17.61 3.88 9.70
CA PHE A 106 18.09 2.52 10.00
C PHE A 106 18.18 2.24 11.50
N GLU A 107 18.71 3.19 12.26
CA GLU A 107 18.94 3.06 13.71
C GLU A 107 17.62 2.86 14.47
N GLU A 108 16.54 3.48 14.03
CA GLU A 108 15.23 3.38 14.67
C GLU A 108 14.66 1.95 14.66
N ALA A 109 15.06 1.12 13.69
CA ALA A 109 14.69 -0.28 13.66
C ALA A 109 15.36 -1.12 14.76
N PHE A 110 16.45 -0.62 15.36
CA PHE A 110 17.26 -1.32 16.37
C PHE A 110 17.28 -0.60 17.72
N ASP A 111 16.65 0.57 17.81
CA ASP A 111 16.57 1.35 19.05
C ASP A 111 15.88 0.55 20.18
N GLU A 112 16.34 0.71 21.40
CA GLU A 112 15.72 0.11 22.59
C GLU A 112 14.30 0.64 22.84
N GLY A 113 14.00 1.90 22.42
CA GLY A 113 12.69 2.51 22.49
C GLY A 113 11.67 2.02 21.46
N ARG A 114 12.08 1.14 20.51
CA ARG A 114 11.16 0.60 19.49
C ARG A 114 10.04 -0.21 20.12
N LYS A 115 8.86 -0.07 19.56
CA LYS A 115 7.70 -0.90 19.92
C LYS A 115 7.45 -1.94 18.84
N ILE A 116 7.07 -3.14 19.27
CA ILE A 116 6.60 -4.20 18.37
C ILE A 116 5.07 -4.24 18.46
N LYS A 117 4.41 -4.00 17.35
CA LYS A 117 2.96 -4.09 17.23
C LYS A 117 2.55 -5.20 16.27
N LYS A 118 1.30 -5.66 16.40
CA LYS A 118 0.67 -6.51 15.38
C LYS A 118 0.18 -5.64 14.24
N LEU A 119 0.43 -6.07 13.03
CA LEU A 119 -0.13 -5.49 11.82
C LEU A 119 -1.10 -6.50 11.19
N TYR A 120 -2.34 -6.07 10.99
CA TYR A 120 -3.36 -6.82 10.25
C TYR A 120 -3.49 -6.19 8.85
N PRO A 121 -2.97 -6.83 7.80
CA PRO A 121 -3.10 -6.30 6.44
C PRO A 121 -4.52 -6.48 5.91
N LEU A 122 -4.85 -5.73 4.87
CA LEU A 122 -6.02 -5.97 4.03
C LEU A 122 -5.74 -7.19 3.15
N GLU A 123 -6.64 -8.17 3.14
CA GLU A 123 -6.59 -9.32 2.25
C GLU A 123 -7.48 -9.07 1.05
N ILE A 124 -6.93 -9.22 -0.15
CA ILE A 124 -7.66 -9.13 -1.42
C ILE A 124 -7.98 -10.56 -1.86
N ILE A 125 -9.26 -10.85 -2.06
CA ILE A 125 -9.78 -12.13 -2.49
C ILE A 125 -10.60 -11.91 -3.75
N ALA A 126 -10.30 -12.65 -4.82
CA ALA A 126 -11.10 -12.63 -6.05
C ALA A 126 -11.62 -14.03 -6.33
N GLU A 127 -12.92 -14.15 -6.62
CA GLU A 127 -13.59 -15.44 -6.87
C GLU A 127 -13.32 -16.47 -5.76
N GLY A 128 -13.33 -16.04 -4.50
CA GLY A 128 -13.06 -16.89 -3.34
C GLY A 128 -11.59 -17.30 -3.14
N LYS A 129 -10.68 -16.88 -4.00
CA LYS A 129 -9.24 -17.20 -3.92
C LYS A 129 -8.46 -16.01 -3.40
N HIS A 130 -7.58 -16.26 -2.43
CA HIS A 130 -6.59 -15.26 -2.00
C HIS A 130 -5.72 -14.80 -3.17
N VAL A 131 -5.54 -13.49 -3.29
CA VAL A 131 -4.71 -12.87 -4.32
C VAL A 131 -3.47 -12.25 -3.70
N ARG A 132 -3.65 -11.30 -2.76
CA ARG A 132 -2.55 -10.53 -2.17
C ARG A 132 -2.96 -9.87 -0.87
N TYR A 133 -1.98 -9.60 -0.01
CA TYR A 133 -2.13 -8.68 1.12
C TYR A 133 -1.62 -7.29 0.77
N ALA A 134 -2.38 -6.27 1.17
CA ALA A 134 -2.02 -4.86 1.14
C ALA A 134 -2.01 -4.28 2.57
N THR A 135 -1.25 -3.25 2.84
CA THR A 135 -1.09 -2.71 4.20
C THR A 135 -1.82 -1.41 4.45
N CYS A 136 -1.63 -0.43 3.60
CA CYS A 136 -2.15 0.91 3.82
C CYS A 136 -3.47 1.17 3.11
N TYR A 137 -3.62 0.69 1.87
CA TYR A 137 -4.85 0.90 1.12
C TYR A 137 -5.03 -0.04 -0.07
N VAL A 138 -6.29 -0.21 -0.45
CA VAL A 138 -6.75 -0.85 -1.70
C VAL A 138 -7.75 0.08 -2.36
N THR A 139 -7.59 0.35 -3.66
CA THR A 139 -8.48 1.25 -4.40
C THR A 139 -8.91 0.67 -5.73
N MET A 140 -10.06 1.10 -6.20
CA MET A 140 -10.60 0.83 -7.54
C MET A 140 -11.17 2.11 -8.13
N GLY A 141 -11.20 2.20 -9.45
CA GLY A 141 -11.80 3.31 -10.15
C GLY A 141 -10.90 4.53 -10.25
N MET A 142 -11.43 5.71 -9.99
CA MET A 142 -10.74 6.96 -10.26
C MET A 142 -9.53 7.19 -9.35
N THR A 143 -9.59 6.80 -8.09
CA THR A 143 -8.45 6.90 -7.19
C THR A 143 -7.30 5.98 -7.65
N ALA A 144 -7.59 4.77 -8.12
CA ALA A 144 -6.60 3.89 -8.70
C ALA A 144 -5.91 4.52 -9.93
N GLU A 145 -6.68 5.15 -10.82
CA GLU A 145 -6.14 5.89 -11.96
C GLU A 145 -5.32 7.13 -11.55
N ALA A 146 -5.76 7.85 -10.52
CA ALA A 146 -5.03 9.02 -9.99
C ALA A 146 -3.67 8.63 -9.41
N VAL A 147 -3.58 7.49 -8.72
CA VAL A 147 -2.29 7.01 -8.20
C VAL A 147 -1.31 6.70 -9.33
N LYS A 148 -1.78 6.08 -10.43
CA LYS A 148 -0.96 5.87 -11.64
C LYS A 148 -0.45 7.20 -12.21
N LEU A 149 -1.33 8.22 -12.28
CA LEU A 149 -0.93 9.55 -12.73
C LEU A 149 0.21 10.11 -11.86
N TYR A 150 0.08 10.01 -10.55
CA TYR A 150 1.10 10.50 -9.60
C TYR A 150 2.40 9.70 -9.67
N ASP A 151 2.36 8.47 -10.14
CA ASP A 151 3.55 7.64 -10.33
C ASP A 151 4.33 7.96 -11.63
N THR A 152 3.80 8.80 -12.51
CA THR A 152 4.54 9.18 -13.73
C THR A 152 5.77 10.03 -13.41
N PRO A 153 6.91 9.86 -14.13
CA PRO A 153 8.14 10.61 -13.86
C PRO A 153 7.96 12.13 -13.84
N LYS A 154 7.13 12.64 -14.74
CA LYS A 154 6.82 14.09 -14.85
C LYS A 154 6.15 14.62 -13.59
N VAL A 155 5.13 13.91 -13.10
CA VAL A 155 4.38 14.32 -11.91
C VAL A 155 5.23 14.09 -10.64
N ARG A 156 5.95 12.98 -10.54
CA ARG A 156 6.89 12.70 -9.44
C ARG A 156 7.89 13.86 -9.23
N LYS A 157 8.45 14.41 -10.32
CA LYS A 157 9.37 15.56 -10.24
C LYS A 157 8.71 16.78 -9.62
N LYS A 158 7.46 17.09 -9.98
CA LYS A 158 6.68 18.20 -9.41
C LYS A 158 6.36 17.99 -7.94
N LEU A 159 6.08 16.74 -7.53
CA LEU A 159 5.69 16.40 -6.15
C LEU A 159 6.88 16.32 -5.17
N LYS A 160 8.11 16.54 -5.60
CA LYS A 160 9.29 16.51 -4.70
C LYS A 160 9.26 17.62 -3.64
N THR A 161 8.80 18.82 -3.99
CA THR A 161 8.71 19.94 -3.06
C THR A 161 7.39 19.95 -2.28
N ARG A 162 7.36 20.62 -1.11
CA ARG A 162 6.14 20.77 -0.31
C ARG A 162 5.04 21.55 -1.05
N ILE A 163 5.43 22.65 -1.72
CA ILE A 163 4.53 23.49 -2.53
C ILE A 163 4.07 22.70 -3.77
N GLY A 164 4.98 22.01 -4.44
CA GLY A 164 4.64 21.15 -5.59
C GLY A 164 3.65 20.05 -5.22
N ARG A 165 3.74 19.46 -4.01
CA ARG A 165 2.74 18.50 -3.53
C ARG A 165 1.38 19.12 -3.32
N ALA A 166 1.33 20.28 -2.68
CA ALA A 166 0.06 20.94 -2.37
C ALA A 166 -0.65 21.43 -3.65
N ILE A 167 0.04 22.16 -4.51
CA ILE A 167 -0.55 22.77 -5.72
C ILE A 167 -0.50 21.80 -6.92
N GLY A 168 0.63 21.12 -7.11
CA GLY A 168 0.85 20.21 -8.25
C GLY A 168 -0.12 19.03 -8.26
N SER A 169 -0.48 18.49 -7.08
CA SER A 169 -1.47 17.42 -6.99
C SER A 169 -2.83 17.85 -7.52
N TYR A 170 -3.29 19.05 -7.17
CA TYR A 170 -4.58 19.55 -7.65
C TYR A 170 -4.56 19.85 -9.14
N THR A 171 -3.49 20.47 -9.66
CA THR A 171 -3.41 20.84 -11.08
C THR A 171 -3.31 19.62 -12.00
N GLU A 172 -2.52 18.62 -11.61
CA GLU A 172 -2.39 17.39 -12.39
C GLU A 172 -3.71 16.58 -12.37
N LEU A 173 -4.35 16.46 -11.20
CA LEU A 173 -5.63 15.77 -11.09
C LEU A 173 -6.73 16.50 -11.85
N ALA A 174 -6.78 17.84 -11.78
CA ALA A 174 -7.74 18.63 -12.53
C ALA A 174 -7.56 18.43 -14.04
N GLY A 175 -6.33 18.55 -14.54
CA GLY A 175 -6.02 18.32 -15.96
C GLY A 175 -6.42 16.92 -16.42
N TRP A 176 -6.07 15.90 -15.62
CA TRP A 176 -6.46 14.52 -15.89
C TRP A 176 -7.98 14.34 -15.86
N TYR A 177 -8.69 14.89 -14.88
CA TYR A 177 -10.15 14.81 -14.76
C TYR A 177 -10.83 15.39 -15.97
N PHE A 178 -10.49 16.64 -16.37
CA PHE A 178 -11.12 17.28 -17.53
C PHE A 178 -10.87 16.54 -18.84
N LYS A 179 -9.71 15.90 -18.98
CA LYS A 179 -9.37 15.08 -20.14
C LYS A 179 -10.16 13.77 -20.19
N ASN A 180 -10.44 13.16 -19.03
CA ASN A 180 -10.95 11.79 -18.94
C ASN A 180 -12.41 11.67 -18.48
N ARG A 181 -13.09 12.77 -18.12
CA ARG A 181 -14.43 12.75 -17.50
C ARG A 181 -15.57 12.28 -18.39
N ARG A 182 -15.43 12.38 -19.73
CA ARG A 182 -16.54 12.10 -20.66
C ARG A 182 -16.58 10.62 -21.02
N GLY A 183 -17.74 9.97 -20.77
CA GLY A 183 -18.04 8.61 -21.21
C GLY A 183 -17.22 7.49 -20.57
N ARG A 184 -16.44 7.76 -19.50
CA ARG A 184 -15.62 6.75 -18.86
C ARG A 184 -16.33 6.14 -17.66
N VAL A 185 -16.52 4.84 -17.69
CA VAL A 185 -16.92 4.03 -16.53
C VAL A 185 -15.63 3.61 -15.83
N PHE A 186 -15.43 4.06 -14.60
CA PHE A 186 -14.23 3.74 -13.83
C PHE A 186 -14.37 2.41 -13.07
N ILE A 187 -15.58 2.13 -12.57
CA ILE A 187 -15.93 0.86 -11.94
C ILE A 187 -17.22 0.36 -12.61
N PRO A 188 -17.29 -0.90 -13.04
CA PRO A 188 -18.53 -1.52 -13.49
C PRO A 188 -19.60 -1.48 -12.41
N GLU A 189 -20.88 -1.63 -12.77
CA GLU A 189 -21.98 -1.65 -11.81
C GLU A 189 -21.81 -2.80 -10.82
N PHE A 190 -21.92 -2.51 -9.52
CA PHE A 190 -21.69 -3.49 -8.46
C PHE A 190 -22.57 -3.27 -7.23
N LYS A 191 -22.72 -4.34 -6.44
CA LYS A 191 -23.24 -4.28 -5.08
C LYS A 191 -22.09 -4.22 -4.09
N LEU A 192 -22.19 -3.35 -3.11
CA LEU A 192 -21.30 -3.35 -1.95
C LEU A 192 -22.04 -3.92 -0.75
N ASN A 193 -21.58 -5.03 -0.23
CA ASN A 193 -22.22 -5.75 0.90
C ASN A 193 -23.72 -6.01 0.64
N GLY A 194 -24.05 -6.44 -0.58
CA GLY A 194 -25.42 -6.72 -1.02
C GLY A 194 -26.24 -5.50 -1.45
N VAL A 195 -25.76 -4.27 -1.22
CA VAL A 195 -26.45 -3.03 -1.59
C VAL A 195 -25.97 -2.54 -2.94
N LEU A 196 -26.89 -2.46 -3.92
CA LEU A 196 -26.58 -1.95 -5.26
C LEU A 196 -26.11 -0.50 -5.20
N GLN A 197 -24.95 -0.25 -5.74
CA GLN A 197 -24.39 1.10 -5.82
C GLN A 197 -24.97 1.86 -7.02
N ASP A 198 -24.99 3.18 -6.92
CA ASP A 198 -25.42 4.02 -8.04
C ASP A 198 -24.50 3.80 -9.26
N LYS A 199 -25.08 3.70 -10.46
CA LYS A 199 -24.34 3.54 -11.74
C LYS A 199 -23.26 4.61 -11.97
N ARG A 200 -23.33 5.73 -11.27
CA ARG A 200 -22.32 6.80 -11.30
C ARG A 200 -21.26 6.67 -10.22
N THR A 201 -21.26 5.59 -9.44
CA THR A 201 -20.18 5.30 -8.51
C THR A 201 -18.92 5.06 -9.32
N SER A 202 -17.92 5.87 -9.10
CA SER A 202 -16.69 5.88 -9.89
C SER A 202 -15.45 5.60 -9.08
N ASP A 203 -15.60 5.40 -7.78
CA ASP A 203 -14.49 5.17 -6.87
C ASP A 203 -14.86 4.26 -5.71
N TYR A 204 -13.90 3.43 -5.31
CA TYR A 204 -13.89 2.66 -4.08
C TYR A 204 -12.51 2.74 -3.45
N ALA A 205 -12.45 2.98 -2.16
CA ALA A 205 -11.21 2.97 -1.39
C ALA A 205 -11.39 2.24 -0.06
N ALA A 206 -10.53 1.29 0.22
CA ALA A 206 -10.33 0.68 1.52
C ALA A 206 -9.01 1.20 2.09
N VAL A 207 -9.05 1.86 3.26
CA VAL A 207 -7.90 2.54 3.86
C VAL A 207 -7.63 1.97 5.23
N ASN A 208 -6.38 1.53 5.44
CA ASN A 208 -5.92 0.86 6.65
C ASN A 208 -4.77 1.60 7.35
N GLY A 209 -3.99 2.39 6.62
CA GLY A 209 -2.85 3.14 7.13
C GLY A 209 -3.10 4.63 7.30
N LYS A 210 -2.15 5.34 7.92
CA LYS A 210 -2.19 6.80 8.12
C LYS A 210 -1.95 7.60 6.85
N SER A 211 -1.33 6.99 5.84
CA SER A 211 -0.93 7.65 4.60
C SER A 211 -1.44 6.88 3.39
N MET A 212 -1.84 7.60 2.36
CA MET A 212 -2.25 7.05 1.08
C MET A 212 -1.69 7.91 -0.05
N ALA A 213 -0.91 7.29 -0.93
CA ALA A 213 -0.24 7.92 -2.06
C ALA A 213 0.57 9.18 -1.67
N ARG A 214 1.15 9.20 -0.45
CA ARG A 214 1.96 10.28 0.11
C ARG A 214 1.22 11.62 0.29
N VAL A 215 0.09 11.82 -0.33
CA VAL A 215 -0.63 13.10 -0.41
C VAL A 215 -1.84 13.12 0.52
N MET A 216 -2.55 12.01 0.60
CA MET A 216 -3.79 11.88 1.37
C MET A 216 -3.51 11.29 2.76
N LYS A 217 -4.24 11.79 3.75
CA LYS A 217 -4.24 11.23 5.09
C LYS A 217 -5.26 10.12 5.18
N GLY A 218 -4.82 8.90 5.49
CA GLY A 218 -5.71 7.76 5.67
C GLY A 218 -6.60 7.87 6.90
N GLY A 219 -6.18 8.60 7.89
CA GLY A 219 -6.90 8.77 9.16
C GLY A 219 -6.15 8.18 10.33
N ASP A 220 -6.87 7.50 11.21
CA ASP A 220 -6.31 6.86 12.37
C ASP A 220 -5.46 5.63 12.00
N ASP A 221 -4.62 5.18 12.92
CA ASP A 221 -3.80 3.99 12.74
C ASP A 221 -4.65 2.75 12.99
N TRP A 222 -5.09 2.12 11.91
CA TRP A 222 -5.87 0.89 11.96
C TRP A 222 -5.03 -0.37 11.86
N LEU A 223 -3.70 -0.24 11.78
CA LEU A 223 -2.83 -1.39 11.51
C LEU A 223 -2.96 -2.51 12.53
N ASP A 224 -3.12 -2.18 13.82
CA ASP A 224 -3.26 -3.13 14.91
C ASP A 224 -4.73 -3.53 15.21
N SER A 225 -5.68 -2.99 14.46
CA SER A 225 -7.11 -3.30 14.55
C SER A 225 -7.53 -4.29 13.46
N LYS A 226 -8.61 -5.03 13.71
CA LYS A 226 -9.30 -5.84 12.68
C LYS A 226 -10.27 -5.02 11.83
N ARG A 227 -10.31 -3.71 11.99
CA ARG A 227 -11.16 -2.80 11.23
C ARG A 227 -10.31 -1.99 10.25
N PHE A 228 -10.94 -1.52 9.20
CA PHE A 228 -10.41 -0.55 8.27
C PHE A 228 -11.53 0.42 7.87
N ARG A 229 -11.19 1.45 7.13
CA ARG A 229 -12.18 2.41 6.63
C ARG A 229 -12.41 2.18 5.15
N SER A 230 -13.66 2.15 4.74
CA SER A 230 -14.00 2.08 3.32
C SER A 230 -14.98 3.16 2.90
N GLU A 231 -14.88 3.55 1.65
CA GLU A 231 -15.76 4.52 1.02
C GLU A 231 -15.97 4.22 -0.45
N THR A 232 -17.19 4.52 -0.91
CA THR A 232 -17.50 4.66 -2.34
C THR A 232 -17.88 6.10 -2.63
N ASP A 233 -17.43 6.66 -3.73
CA ASP A 233 -17.82 8.00 -4.13
C ASP A 233 -18.31 8.07 -5.58
N ARG A 234 -19.25 8.99 -5.78
CA ARG A 234 -19.76 9.41 -7.08
C ARG A 234 -19.01 10.66 -7.50
N LEU A 235 -17.93 10.50 -8.23
CA LEU A 235 -17.15 11.64 -8.70
C LEU A 235 -17.83 12.32 -9.90
N ALA A 236 -19.12 12.61 -9.77
CA ALA A 236 -19.96 13.13 -10.83
C ALA A 236 -19.54 14.51 -11.33
N ASN A 237 -18.81 15.29 -10.53
CA ASN A 237 -18.31 16.60 -10.96
C ASN A 237 -16.98 16.97 -10.28
N PHE A 238 -16.28 17.92 -10.90
CA PHE A 238 -14.98 18.40 -10.44
C PHE A 238 -14.98 18.94 -8.99
N TRP A 239 -16.03 19.66 -8.61
CA TRP A 239 -16.11 20.23 -7.25
C TRP A 239 -16.20 19.16 -6.17
N ARG A 240 -16.89 18.05 -6.46
CA ARG A 240 -16.97 16.92 -5.54
C ARG A 240 -15.59 16.25 -5.39
N LEU A 241 -14.90 16.01 -6.51
CA LEU A 241 -13.52 15.51 -6.50
C LEU A 241 -12.58 16.45 -5.73
N PHE A 242 -12.67 17.77 -5.98
CA PHE A 242 -11.87 18.76 -5.28
C PHE A 242 -12.15 18.75 -3.78
N LYS A 243 -13.41 18.64 -3.37
CA LYS A 243 -13.82 18.55 -1.96
C LYS A 243 -13.29 17.27 -1.32
N LEU A 244 -13.38 16.12 -2.01
CA LEU A 244 -12.85 14.83 -1.54
C LEU A 244 -11.34 14.92 -1.32
N MET A 245 -10.60 15.40 -2.30
CA MET A 245 -9.16 15.60 -2.19
C MET A 245 -8.79 16.55 -1.05
N SER A 246 -9.45 17.69 -0.96
CA SER A 246 -9.21 18.67 0.09
C SER A 246 -9.43 18.07 1.48
N LYS A 247 -10.52 17.32 1.68
CA LYS A 247 -10.76 16.59 2.92
C LYS A 247 -9.67 15.55 3.19
N SER A 248 -9.28 14.77 2.19
CA SER A 248 -8.27 13.71 2.33
C SER A 248 -6.88 14.28 2.63
N ILE A 249 -6.55 15.47 2.11
CA ILE A 249 -5.26 16.14 2.36
C ILE A 249 -5.26 16.86 3.71
N LEU A 250 -6.32 17.59 4.04
CA LEU A 250 -6.37 18.45 5.22
C LEU A 250 -6.78 17.69 6.48
N ALA A 251 -7.76 16.81 6.37
CA ALA A 251 -8.30 16.05 7.51
C ALA A 251 -7.96 14.57 7.38
N ARG A 252 -8.82 13.80 6.70
CA ARG A 252 -8.64 12.36 6.42
C ARG A 252 -9.54 11.92 5.27
N VAL A 253 -9.22 10.79 4.68
CA VAL A 253 -10.11 10.11 3.73
C VAL A 253 -11.43 9.83 4.45
N PRO A 254 -12.57 10.27 3.92
CA PRO A 254 -13.87 9.95 4.49
C PRO A 254 -14.14 8.44 4.40
N GLY A 255 -15.20 7.95 5.03
CA GLY A 255 -15.63 6.57 4.98
C GLY A 255 -16.16 6.02 6.29
N SER A 256 -16.73 4.84 6.23
CA SER A 256 -17.24 4.09 7.38
C SER A 256 -16.25 2.98 7.79
N GLU A 257 -16.30 2.62 9.06
CA GLU A 257 -15.49 1.51 9.58
C GLU A 257 -16.14 0.18 9.25
N THR A 258 -15.33 -0.76 8.80
CA THR A 258 -15.74 -2.12 8.48
C THR A 258 -14.66 -3.15 8.83
N THR A 259 -15.00 -4.41 8.86
CA THR A 259 -14.06 -5.55 8.97
C THR A 259 -13.86 -6.25 7.63
N GLY A 260 -14.76 -6.01 6.69
CA GLY A 260 -14.71 -6.57 5.34
C GLY A 260 -15.76 -5.96 4.43
N ASP A 261 -15.43 -5.84 3.17
CA ASP A 261 -16.29 -5.41 2.10
C ASP A 261 -16.34 -6.47 1.00
N VAL A 262 -17.53 -6.68 0.48
CA VAL A 262 -17.80 -7.58 -0.64
C VAL A 262 -18.32 -6.76 -1.80
N LEU A 263 -17.58 -6.74 -2.91
CA LEU A 263 -17.98 -6.12 -4.16
C LEU A 263 -18.43 -7.21 -5.13
N GLU A 264 -19.71 -7.23 -5.46
CA GLU A 264 -20.32 -8.16 -6.41
C GLU A 264 -20.71 -7.38 -7.66
N PHE A 265 -20.03 -7.63 -8.77
CA PHE A 265 -20.33 -7.00 -10.05
C PHE A 265 -21.59 -7.60 -10.66
N VAL A 266 -22.45 -6.75 -11.21
CA VAL A 266 -23.74 -7.19 -11.81
C VAL A 266 -23.48 -8.16 -12.96
N GLU A 267 -22.42 -7.91 -13.74
CA GLU A 267 -21.93 -8.81 -14.78
C GLU A 267 -20.42 -9.06 -14.59
N PRO A 268 -19.91 -10.26 -14.98
CA PRO A 268 -18.48 -10.52 -14.96
C PRO A 268 -17.73 -9.44 -15.75
N SER A 269 -16.86 -8.72 -15.08
CA SER A 269 -16.27 -7.50 -15.59
C SER A 269 -14.76 -7.50 -15.54
N ARG A 270 -14.14 -6.69 -16.41
CA ARG A 270 -12.75 -6.34 -16.25
C ARG A 270 -12.61 -5.26 -15.20
N VAL A 271 -11.86 -5.57 -14.14
CA VAL A 271 -11.64 -4.66 -13.00
C VAL A 271 -10.16 -4.53 -12.73
N GLU A 272 -9.74 -3.31 -12.47
CA GLU A 272 -8.41 -3.03 -11.97
C GLU A 272 -8.49 -2.60 -10.51
N VAL A 273 -7.81 -3.36 -9.68
CA VAL A 273 -7.61 -3.08 -8.25
C VAL A 273 -6.18 -2.61 -8.05
N GLN A 274 -6.01 -1.52 -7.35
CA GLN A 274 -4.70 -1.06 -6.98
C GLN A 274 -4.44 -1.27 -5.49
N ALA A 275 -3.33 -1.93 -5.19
CA ALA A 275 -2.84 -2.17 -3.85
C ALA A 275 -1.48 -1.49 -3.68
N GLU A 276 -1.44 -0.37 -2.93
CA GLU A 276 -0.21 0.37 -2.61
C GLU A 276 0.67 0.74 -3.82
N GLY A 277 0.03 1.15 -4.91
CA GLY A 277 0.72 1.54 -6.14
C GLY A 277 0.90 0.41 -7.15
N GLU A 278 0.63 -0.85 -6.78
CA GLU A 278 0.72 -2.01 -7.66
C GLU A 278 -0.67 -2.38 -8.20
N SER A 279 -0.77 -2.54 -9.52
CA SER A 279 -2.02 -2.89 -10.20
C SER A 279 -2.24 -4.39 -10.26
N LEU A 280 -3.46 -4.81 -9.92
CA LEU A 280 -4.01 -6.15 -10.09
C LEU A 280 -5.14 -6.07 -11.11
N VAL A 281 -5.02 -6.73 -12.24
CA VAL A 281 -6.03 -6.72 -13.29
C VAL A 281 -6.74 -8.07 -13.34
N PHE A 282 -8.07 -8.02 -13.24
CA PHE A 282 -8.96 -9.18 -13.35
C PHE A 282 -9.80 -9.03 -14.62
N ASP A 283 -9.71 -9.93 -15.57
CA ASP A 283 -10.38 -9.78 -16.87
C ASP A 283 -11.87 -10.17 -16.85
N LYS A 284 -12.25 -11.11 -15.97
CA LYS A 284 -13.65 -11.58 -15.83
C LYS A 284 -13.92 -11.90 -14.37
N VAL A 285 -14.03 -10.88 -13.54
CA VAL A 285 -14.33 -11.07 -12.11
C VAL A 285 -15.79 -10.70 -11.83
N GLN A 286 -16.44 -11.50 -11.03
CA GLN A 286 -17.79 -11.23 -10.53
C GLN A 286 -17.76 -10.84 -9.05
N LYS A 287 -16.79 -11.33 -8.26
CA LYS A 287 -16.72 -11.04 -6.85
C LYS A 287 -15.30 -10.71 -6.40
N ILE A 288 -15.16 -9.58 -5.71
CA ILE A 288 -13.94 -9.20 -4.98
C ILE A 288 -14.30 -8.95 -3.53
N GLU A 289 -13.53 -9.54 -2.61
CA GLU A 289 -13.62 -9.28 -1.19
C GLU A 289 -12.37 -8.58 -0.70
N ILE A 290 -12.56 -7.53 0.08
CA ILE A 290 -11.49 -6.86 0.84
C ILE A 290 -11.80 -7.08 2.30
N ARG A 291 -10.99 -7.85 3.00
CA ARG A 291 -11.23 -8.15 4.42
C ARG A 291 -9.96 -7.99 5.24
N LYS A 292 -10.11 -7.95 6.56
CA LYS A 292 -9.01 -7.79 7.49
C LYS A 292 -9.11 -8.81 8.63
N GLY A 293 -7.96 -9.25 9.11
CA GLY A 293 -7.88 -9.91 10.40
C GLY A 293 -7.66 -11.42 10.41
N ALA A 294 -7.57 -12.09 9.25
CA ALA A 294 -7.26 -13.54 9.22
C ALA A 294 -5.78 -13.81 9.55
N LYS A 295 -4.88 -12.96 9.06
CA LYS A 295 -3.43 -13.07 9.28
C LYS A 295 -2.90 -11.78 9.89
N CYS A 296 -1.84 -11.90 10.68
CA CYS A 296 -1.11 -10.75 11.20
C CYS A 296 0.39 -11.06 11.23
N LEU A 297 1.19 -10.00 11.27
CA LEU A 297 2.63 -10.07 11.44
C LEU A 297 3.08 -9.05 12.49
N LYS A 298 4.27 -9.25 13.03
CA LYS A 298 4.92 -8.31 13.95
C LYS A 298 5.63 -7.22 13.16
N VAL A 299 5.41 -5.96 13.52
CA VAL A 299 6.09 -4.81 12.92
C VAL A 299 6.74 -3.93 13.97
N ILE A 300 7.85 -3.33 13.61
CA ILE A 300 8.52 -2.32 14.42
C ILE A 300 7.89 -0.97 14.11
N THR A 301 7.55 -0.23 15.16
CA THR A 301 7.02 1.13 15.07
C THR A 301 7.82 2.05 15.98
N LYS A 302 7.88 3.32 15.64
CA LYS A 302 8.53 4.34 16.47
C LYS A 302 7.63 4.79 17.63
N ASN A 303 6.35 4.48 17.65
CA ASN A 303 5.42 4.76 18.80
C ASN A 303 4.06 4.10 18.56
#